data_e5a8f3c63d07913dbbb46570181d9c60
#
_entry.id   e5a8f3c63d07913dbbb46570181d9c60
#
_cell.length_a   1.000
_cell.length_b   1.000
_cell.length_c   1.000
_cell.angle_alpha   90.00
_cell.angle_beta   90.00
_cell.angle_gamma   90.00
#
_symmetry.space_group_name_H-M   'P 1'
#
loop_
_entity.id
_entity.type
_entity.pdbx_description
1 polymer ?
#
loop_
_entity_poly.entity_id
_entity_poly.type
_entity_poly.pdbx_seq_one_letter_code
_entity_poly.pdbx_strand_id
1 'polypeptide(L)'
;MTDLHCHILPGIDDGAKDTAVSLELLRREYEDGVRNIAFTSHFNSERTTVEAFTEKRQAAFEQLTAALEGQPMQFDFKLGAEVFFSPGLCELDTRALCMGDTAYLLLEFPTTHKPHFIRQTLYQLQQQGIVPLIAHIERYPYVLEDPTLLYDWVAAGAYAQINAGALLEPKLCKKLCKFIQWGLVHVISTDTHSPDKRPPRMAQGVQQLEKLLGKETAARIVRNGDELFHDQELDAATLHQPKKFLGMWV
;
A
#
# COMPACT_ATOMS: atom_id res chain seq x y z
N MET A 1 -5.82 -13.84 0.87
CA MET A 1 -4.87 -12.74 0.58
C MET A 1 -5.46 -11.44 1.06
N THR A 2 -4.62 -10.47 1.37
CA THR A 2 -5.00 -9.14 1.88
C THR A 2 -4.59 -8.06 0.89
N ASP A 3 -5.51 -7.12 0.61
CA ASP A 3 -5.20 -5.88 -0.09
C ASP A 3 -5.18 -4.70 0.90
N LEU A 4 -4.01 -4.10 1.06
CA LEU A 4 -3.77 -3.00 2.00
C LEU A 4 -3.79 -1.62 1.32
N HIS A 5 -4.05 -1.58 0.01
CA HIS A 5 -4.03 -0.35 -0.76
C HIS A 5 -5.03 -0.40 -1.92
N CYS A 6 -6.20 0.19 -1.73
CA CYS A 6 -7.22 0.28 -2.75
C CYS A 6 -8.14 1.50 -2.59
N HIS A 7 -8.73 1.94 -3.72
CA HIS A 7 -9.63 3.10 -3.81
C HIS A 7 -11.03 2.65 -4.23
N ILE A 8 -11.60 1.71 -3.43
CA ILE A 8 -12.87 1.04 -3.73
C ILE A 8 -14.06 1.77 -3.08
N LEU A 9 -13.87 2.61 -2.05
CA LEU A 9 -14.97 3.35 -1.43
C LEU A 9 -15.65 4.28 -2.44
N PRO A 10 -17.00 4.29 -2.54
CA PRO A 10 -17.70 5.02 -3.61
C PRO A 10 -17.62 6.54 -3.42
N GLY A 11 -17.20 7.26 -4.44
CA GLY A 11 -17.29 8.72 -4.54
C GLY A 11 -16.48 9.53 -3.55
N ILE A 12 -15.44 8.93 -2.95
CA ILE A 12 -14.60 9.61 -1.95
C ILE A 12 -13.38 10.29 -2.59
N ASP A 13 -12.77 9.66 -3.58
CA ASP A 13 -11.58 10.13 -4.30
C ASP A 13 -11.69 9.83 -5.82
N ASP A 14 -10.56 9.66 -6.53
CA ASP A 14 -10.51 9.32 -7.96
C ASP A 14 -10.64 7.82 -8.26
N GLY A 15 -10.94 7.01 -7.25
CA GLY A 15 -11.22 5.59 -7.38
C GLY A 15 -12.64 5.29 -7.88
N ALA A 16 -13.35 4.40 -7.17
CA ALA A 16 -14.71 4.02 -7.53
C ALA A 16 -15.67 5.23 -7.49
N LYS A 17 -16.24 5.59 -8.63
CA LYS A 17 -17.12 6.77 -8.75
C LYS A 17 -18.48 6.60 -8.07
N ASP A 18 -18.95 5.35 -7.92
CA ASP A 18 -20.23 4.98 -7.35
C ASP A 18 -20.20 3.54 -6.80
N THR A 19 -21.26 3.16 -6.09
CA THR A 19 -21.39 1.85 -5.46
C THR A 19 -21.38 0.69 -6.47
N ALA A 20 -21.88 0.88 -7.69
CA ALA A 20 -21.87 -0.17 -8.70
C ALA A 20 -20.44 -0.50 -9.14
N VAL A 21 -19.60 0.52 -9.30
CA VAL A 21 -18.16 0.35 -9.58
C VAL A 21 -17.44 -0.30 -8.39
N SER A 22 -17.76 0.12 -7.16
CA SER A 22 -17.22 -0.50 -5.93
C SER A 22 -17.50 -2.00 -5.86
N LEU A 23 -18.75 -2.40 -6.10
CA LEU A 23 -19.16 -3.82 -6.10
C LEU A 23 -18.44 -4.63 -7.20
N GLU A 24 -18.26 -4.04 -8.39
CA GLU A 24 -17.52 -4.70 -9.47
C GLU A 24 -16.03 -4.88 -9.12
N LEU A 25 -15.39 -3.89 -8.48
CA LEU A 25 -14.03 -4.02 -8.00
C LEU A 25 -13.91 -5.06 -6.90
N LEU A 26 -14.82 -5.06 -5.91
CA LEU A 26 -14.85 -6.08 -4.85
C LEU A 26 -15.05 -7.49 -5.41
N ARG A 27 -15.92 -7.65 -6.44
CA ARG A 27 -16.09 -8.94 -7.10
C ARG A 27 -14.78 -9.46 -7.70
N ARG A 28 -14.03 -8.60 -8.37
CA ARG A 28 -12.72 -8.96 -8.94
C ARG A 28 -11.69 -9.27 -7.87
N GLU A 29 -11.63 -8.49 -6.79
CA GLU A 29 -10.78 -8.81 -5.63
C GLU A 29 -11.12 -10.18 -5.04
N TYR A 30 -12.42 -10.48 -4.92
CA TYR A 30 -12.87 -11.76 -4.41
C TYR A 30 -12.48 -12.93 -5.33
N GLU A 31 -12.59 -12.73 -6.66
CA GLU A 31 -12.18 -13.70 -7.68
C GLU A 31 -10.65 -13.92 -7.67
N ASP A 32 -9.87 -12.87 -7.41
CA ASP A 32 -8.42 -12.94 -7.20
C ASP A 32 -8.02 -13.63 -5.89
N GLY A 33 -9.00 -13.94 -5.01
CA GLY A 33 -8.78 -14.62 -3.72
C GLY A 33 -8.46 -13.69 -2.57
N VAL A 34 -8.66 -12.37 -2.71
CA VAL A 34 -8.58 -11.41 -1.61
C VAL A 34 -9.79 -11.61 -0.69
N ARG A 35 -9.55 -11.52 0.63
CA ARG A 35 -10.59 -11.66 1.67
C ARG A 35 -10.49 -10.57 2.73
N ASN A 36 -9.32 -9.96 2.88
CA ASN A 36 -9.09 -8.83 3.79
C ASN A 36 -8.79 -7.59 2.95
N ILE A 37 -9.45 -6.49 3.23
CA ILE A 37 -9.28 -5.23 2.48
C ILE A 37 -9.16 -4.06 3.45
N ALA A 38 -8.08 -3.29 3.32
CA ALA A 38 -7.97 -1.97 3.92
C ALA A 38 -8.31 -0.91 2.86
N PHE A 39 -9.42 -0.20 3.06
CA PHE A 39 -9.79 0.92 2.20
C PHE A 39 -8.92 2.13 2.53
N THR A 40 -8.12 2.55 1.57
CA THR A 40 -7.08 3.58 1.77
C THR A 40 -7.25 4.73 0.79
N SER A 41 -8.45 5.30 0.73
CA SER A 41 -8.73 6.49 -0.07
C SER A 41 -7.76 7.63 0.23
N HIS A 42 -7.49 8.47 -0.76
CA HIS A 42 -6.55 9.58 -0.65
C HIS A 42 -6.90 10.57 0.46
N PHE A 43 -5.93 10.86 1.33
CA PHE A 43 -5.97 11.95 2.28
C PHE A 43 -4.83 12.95 2.02
N ASN A 44 -5.18 14.22 1.88
CA ASN A 44 -4.23 15.32 1.77
C ASN A 44 -4.66 16.47 2.71
N SER A 45 -3.83 16.77 3.71
CA SER A 45 -4.10 17.79 4.73
C SER A 45 -4.20 19.21 4.18
N GLU A 46 -3.70 19.47 2.97
CA GLU A 46 -3.86 20.78 2.29
C GLU A 46 -5.28 20.95 1.70
N ARG A 47 -6.06 19.86 1.62
CA ARG A 47 -7.38 19.84 0.97
C ARG A 47 -8.53 19.57 1.93
N THR A 48 -8.27 18.86 3.03
CA THR A 48 -9.31 18.46 3.99
C THR A 48 -8.72 18.25 5.38
N THR A 49 -9.55 18.32 6.41
CA THR A 49 -9.15 17.96 7.78
C THR A 49 -9.31 16.45 8.00
N VAL A 50 -8.68 15.92 9.05
CA VAL A 50 -8.80 14.50 9.44
C VAL A 50 -10.26 14.18 9.77
N GLU A 51 -10.95 15.03 10.49
CA GLU A 51 -12.36 14.85 10.90
C GLU A 51 -13.27 14.77 9.67
N ALA A 52 -13.19 15.75 8.76
CA ALA A 52 -14.04 15.77 7.55
C ALA A 52 -13.76 14.58 6.62
N PHE A 53 -12.50 14.15 6.52
CA PHE A 53 -12.14 12.94 5.75
C PHE A 53 -12.70 11.68 6.38
N THR A 54 -12.54 11.50 7.69
CA THR A 54 -13.01 10.30 8.39
C THR A 54 -14.53 10.18 8.39
N GLU A 55 -15.25 11.29 8.51
CA GLU A 55 -16.72 11.32 8.35
C GLU A 55 -17.14 10.91 6.93
N LYS A 56 -16.52 11.49 5.90
CA LYS A 56 -16.80 11.12 4.50
C LYS A 56 -16.48 9.66 4.20
N ARG A 57 -15.33 9.18 4.71
CA ARG A 57 -14.91 7.78 4.58
C ARG A 57 -15.90 6.82 5.23
N GLN A 58 -16.35 7.14 6.44
CA GLN A 58 -17.33 6.34 7.17
C GLN A 58 -18.67 6.26 6.42
N ALA A 59 -19.19 7.39 5.93
CA ALA A 59 -20.43 7.43 5.15
C ALA A 59 -20.33 6.60 3.85
N ALA A 60 -19.20 6.68 3.13
CA ALA A 60 -18.96 5.88 1.94
C ALA A 60 -18.87 4.37 2.25
N PHE A 61 -18.28 4.02 3.39
CA PHE A 61 -18.21 2.63 3.85
C PHE A 61 -19.58 2.07 4.22
N GLU A 62 -20.42 2.82 4.92
CA GLU A 62 -21.79 2.44 5.26
C GLU A 62 -22.63 2.25 3.98
N GLN A 63 -22.48 3.13 2.99
CA GLN A 63 -23.13 2.98 1.70
C GLN A 63 -22.70 1.69 0.99
N LEU A 64 -21.41 1.35 1.01
CA LEU A 64 -20.86 0.16 0.38
C LEU A 64 -21.31 -1.12 1.10
N THR A 65 -21.25 -1.14 2.43
CA THR A 65 -21.65 -2.31 3.22
C THR A 65 -23.15 -2.62 3.08
N ALA A 66 -24.01 -1.60 3.03
CA ALA A 66 -25.43 -1.78 2.74
C ALA A 66 -25.66 -2.41 1.34
N ALA A 67 -24.85 -2.04 0.34
CA ALA A 67 -24.95 -2.61 -1.00
C ALA A 67 -24.37 -4.04 -1.10
N LEU A 68 -23.52 -4.44 -0.17
CA LEU A 68 -22.97 -5.80 -0.07
C LEU A 68 -23.95 -6.78 0.57
N GLU A 69 -25.00 -6.30 1.27
CA GLU A 69 -26.00 -7.19 1.85
C GLU A 69 -26.63 -8.10 0.78
N GLY A 70 -26.62 -9.41 1.06
CA GLY A 70 -27.14 -10.41 0.11
C GLY A 70 -26.20 -10.77 -1.04
N GLN A 71 -25.03 -10.15 -1.16
CA GLN A 71 -24.01 -10.57 -2.12
C GLN A 71 -23.26 -11.83 -1.62
N PRO A 72 -22.82 -12.73 -2.53
CA PRO A 72 -22.13 -13.97 -2.14
C PRO A 72 -20.66 -13.76 -1.75
N MET A 73 -20.22 -12.53 -1.54
CA MET A 73 -18.86 -12.15 -1.21
C MET A 73 -18.73 -11.85 0.29
N GLN A 74 -17.72 -12.43 0.91
CA GLN A 74 -17.41 -12.18 2.33
C GLN A 74 -15.99 -11.64 2.44
N PHE A 75 -15.85 -10.52 3.15
CA PHE A 75 -14.59 -9.84 3.41
C PHE A 75 -14.50 -9.37 4.85
N ASP A 76 -13.28 -9.29 5.35
CA ASP A 76 -12.95 -8.50 6.51
C ASP A 76 -12.42 -7.12 6.05
N PHE A 77 -12.93 -6.06 6.65
CA PHE A 77 -12.63 -4.69 6.25
C PHE A 77 -11.93 -3.89 7.33
N LYS A 78 -10.99 -3.04 6.92
CA LYS A 78 -10.44 -1.96 7.73
C LYS A 78 -10.54 -0.64 6.97
N LEU A 79 -10.74 0.46 7.71
CA LEU A 79 -10.72 1.81 7.16
C LEU A 79 -9.37 2.44 7.47
N GLY A 80 -8.68 2.91 6.45
CA GLY A 80 -7.41 3.62 6.53
C GLY A 80 -7.42 4.85 5.63
N ALA A 81 -6.25 5.32 5.27
CA ALA A 81 -6.04 6.37 4.29
C ALA A 81 -4.70 6.16 3.57
N GLU A 82 -4.64 6.48 2.27
CA GLU A 82 -3.38 6.78 1.62
C GLU A 82 -3.06 8.26 1.88
N VAL A 83 -2.13 8.46 2.81
CA VAL A 83 -1.80 9.79 3.33
C VAL A 83 -0.71 10.43 2.49
N PHE A 84 -1.04 11.52 1.80
CA PHE A 84 -0.05 12.28 1.07
C PHE A 84 0.91 13.01 2.02
N PHE A 85 2.20 12.80 1.82
CA PHE A 85 3.26 13.41 2.62
C PHE A 85 3.21 14.95 2.52
N SER A 86 3.06 15.59 3.66
CA SER A 86 3.03 17.05 3.78
C SER A 86 3.85 17.53 4.98
N PRO A 87 4.39 18.75 4.96
CA PRO A 87 4.90 19.38 6.16
C PRO A 87 3.81 19.43 7.25
N GLY A 88 4.17 19.13 8.50
CA GLY A 88 3.19 19.11 9.61
C GLY A 88 2.36 17.82 9.73
N LEU A 89 2.61 16.80 8.90
CA LEU A 89 1.91 15.51 9.00
C LEU A 89 1.88 14.94 10.43
N CYS A 90 2.99 15.03 11.15
CA CYS A 90 3.11 14.51 12.52
C CYS A 90 2.36 15.36 13.58
N GLU A 91 1.80 16.49 13.19
CA GLU A 91 0.97 17.34 14.05
C GLU A 91 -0.52 16.99 13.96
N LEU A 92 -0.89 16.15 12.98
CA LEU A 92 -2.26 15.69 12.77
C LEU A 92 -2.57 14.49 13.68
N ASP A 93 -3.85 14.20 13.84
CA ASP A 93 -4.30 12.89 14.37
C ASP A 93 -4.07 11.78 13.36
N THR A 94 -2.79 11.39 13.19
CA THR A 94 -2.41 10.34 12.25
C THR A 94 -2.92 8.96 12.64
N ARG A 95 -3.29 8.75 13.91
CA ARG A 95 -3.89 7.47 14.36
C ARG A 95 -5.24 7.22 13.70
N ALA A 96 -6.06 8.24 13.49
CA ALA A 96 -7.34 8.14 12.79
C ALA A 96 -7.21 7.80 11.29
N LEU A 97 -6.01 7.93 10.73
CA LEU A 97 -5.67 7.63 9.34
C LEU A 97 -5.01 6.24 9.16
N CYS A 98 -4.60 5.58 10.25
CA CYS A 98 -4.07 4.22 10.20
C CYS A 98 -5.13 3.22 9.72
N MET A 99 -4.69 2.02 9.33
CA MET A 99 -5.54 0.94 8.87
C MET A 99 -6.31 0.32 10.05
N GLY A 100 -7.49 0.83 10.32
CA GLY A 100 -8.31 0.43 11.47
C GLY A 100 -7.58 0.71 12.79
N ASP A 101 -7.53 -0.30 13.64
CA ASP A 101 -6.91 -0.28 14.97
C ASP A 101 -5.40 -0.60 14.96
N THR A 102 -4.80 -0.83 13.78
CA THR A 102 -3.39 -1.17 13.64
C THR A 102 -2.47 0.05 13.80
N ALA A 103 -1.18 -0.21 13.98
CA ALA A 103 -0.15 0.84 13.99
C ALA A 103 0.24 1.34 12.58
N TYR A 104 -0.29 0.77 11.51
CA TYR A 104 0.21 0.98 10.15
C TYR A 104 -0.49 2.12 9.42
N LEU A 105 0.32 3.07 8.93
CA LEU A 105 -0.11 4.22 8.12
C LEU A 105 0.44 4.08 6.70
N LEU A 106 -0.44 4.03 5.70
CA LEU A 106 -0.03 4.06 4.29
C LEU A 106 0.37 5.49 3.91
N LEU A 107 1.61 5.68 3.51
CA LEU A 107 2.21 7.00 3.27
C LEU A 107 2.67 7.14 1.83
N GLU A 108 2.07 8.07 1.09
CA GLU A 108 2.43 8.41 -0.28
C GLU A 108 3.39 9.60 -0.33
N PHE A 109 4.46 9.50 -1.13
CA PHE A 109 5.37 10.60 -1.43
C PHE A 109 5.09 11.23 -2.79
N PRO A 110 5.46 12.51 -3.02
CA PRO A 110 5.45 13.10 -4.35
C PRO A 110 6.26 12.28 -5.35
N THR A 111 5.68 12.01 -6.52
CA THR A 111 6.33 11.26 -7.60
C THR A 111 7.30 12.12 -8.42
N THR A 112 7.16 13.45 -8.37
CA THR A 112 7.94 14.41 -9.17
C THR A 112 9.27 14.78 -8.55
N HIS A 113 9.41 14.71 -7.24
CA HIS A 113 10.62 15.05 -6.50
C HIS A 113 10.68 14.35 -5.16
N LYS A 114 11.89 14.09 -4.67
CA LYS A 114 12.10 13.54 -3.33
C LYS A 114 11.78 14.61 -2.29
N PRO A 115 10.84 14.38 -1.35
CA PRO A 115 10.58 15.32 -0.27
C PRO A 115 11.81 15.54 0.62
N HIS A 116 11.86 16.73 1.22
CA HIS A 116 12.80 17.00 2.30
C HIS A 116 12.30 16.38 3.62
N PHE A 117 13.20 16.10 4.53
CA PHE A 117 12.90 15.66 5.91
C PHE A 117 12.18 14.30 6.06
N ILE A 118 12.13 13.45 5.02
CA ILE A 118 11.49 12.12 5.10
C ILE A 118 11.95 11.35 6.35
N ARG A 119 13.26 11.24 6.57
CA ARG A 119 13.81 10.50 7.73
C ARG A 119 13.34 11.06 9.07
N GLN A 120 13.24 12.38 9.18
CA GLN A 120 12.75 13.03 10.40
C GLN A 120 11.27 12.71 10.60
N THR A 121 10.45 12.79 9.55
CA THR A 121 9.01 12.47 9.63
C THR A 121 8.80 10.99 9.97
N LEU A 122 9.53 10.06 9.33
CA LEU A 122 9.44 8.63 9.67
C LEU A 122 9.78 8.38 11.13
N TYR A 123 10.84 9.01 11.65
CA TYR A 123 11.22 8.92 13.05
C TYR A 123 10.13 9.48 13.98
N GLN A 124 9.54 10.65 13.67
CA GLN A 124 8.49 11.25 14.48
C GLN A 124 7.22 10.39 14.52
N LEU A 125 6.80 9.80 13.39
CA LEU A 125 5.67 8.86 13.36
C LEU A 125 5.92 7.65 14.26
N GLN A 126 7.12 7.09 14.23
CA GLN A 126 7.49 5.95 15.10
C GLN A 126 7.50 6.32 16.58
N GLN A 127 7.90 7.55 16.94
CA GLN A 127 7.79 8.03 18.32
C GLN A 127 6.32 8.13 18.79
N GLN A 128 5.38 8.25 17.86
CA GLN A 128 3.93 8.21 18.11
C GLN A 128 3.36 6.79 18.09
N GLY A 129 4.21 5.76 17.93
CA GLY A 129 3.80 4.37 17.81
C GLY A 129 3.14 4.04 16.47
N ILE A 130 3.47 4.81 15.41
CA ILE A 130 2.96 4.59 14.05
C ILE A 130 4.07 4.04 13.18
N VAL A 131 3.79 2.99 12.44
CA VAL A 131 4.71 2.36 11.50
C VAL A 131 4.33 2.78 10.07
N PRO A 132 5.16 3.57 9.38
CA PRO A 132 4.89 3.96 8.00
C PRO A 132 5.00 2.76 7.04
N LEU A 133 3.97 2.54 6.24
CA LEU A 133 4.00 1.69 5.05
C LEU A 133 4.08 2.60 3.82
N ILE A 134 5.22 2.63 3.14
CA ILE A 134 5.44 3.50 1.98
C ILE A 134 4.71 2.90 0.78
N ALA A 135 3.76 3.66 0.22
CA ALA A 135 2.93 3.24 -0.90
C ALA A 135 3.75 3.12 -2.19
N HIS A 136 3.38 2.18 -3.05
CA HIS A 136 3.81 2.00 -4.46
C HIS A 136 5.20 2.57 -4.80
N ILE A 137 6.26 2.05 -4.14
CA ILE A 137 7.63 2.60 -4.25
C ILE A 137 8.16 2.61 -5.68
N GLU A 138 7.61 1.81 -6.55
CA GLU A 138 7.93 1.78 -7.97
C GLU A 138 7.49 3.04 -8.74
N ARG A 139 6.62 3.87 -8.16
CA ARG A 139 6.17 5.14 -8.76
C ARG A 139 7.11 6.31 -8.44
N TYR A 140 8.17 6.09 -7.64
CA TYR A 140 9.14 7.12 -7.31
C TYR A 140 10.41 6.99 -8.17
N PRO A 141 10.63 7.82 -9.21
CA PRO A 141 11.80 7.75 -10.07
C PRO A 141 13.11 7.83 -9.29
N TYR A 142 13.16 8.68 -8.26
CA TYR A 142 14.34 8.85 -7.41
C TYR A 142 14.69 7.59 -6.58
N VAL A 143 13.71 6.75 -6.22
CA VAL A 143 13.93 5.45 -5.56
C VAL A 143 14.42 4.42 -6.58
N LEU A 144 13.82 4.40 -7.78
CA LEU A 144 14.24 3.49 -8.85
C LEU A 144 15.64 3.80 -9.38
N GLU A 145 16.09 5.05 -9.27
CA GLU A 145 17.43 5.49 -9.65
C GLU A 145 18.46 5.25 -8.54
N ASP A 146 18.05 5.48 -7.28
CA ASP A 146 18.87 5.27 -6.09
C ASP A 146 18.15 4.47 -5.01
N PRO A 147 18.25 3.13 -5.05
CA PRO A 147 17.59 2.26 -4.07
C PRO A 147 18.17 2.38 -2.64
N THR A 148 19.31 3.07 -2.45
CA THR A 148 19.83 3.32 -1.10
C THR A 148 18.91 4.24 -0.30
N LEU A 149 18.12 5.07 -0.96
CA LEU A 149 17.09 5.89 -0.30
C LEU A 149 16.04 5.02 0.39
N LEU A 150 15.53 4.00 -0.32
CA LEU A 150 14.56 3.07 0.26
C LEU A 150 15.20 2.21 1.35
N TYR A 151 16.45 1.79 1.15
CA TYR A 151 17.21 1.09 2.18
C TYR A 151 17.28 1.92 3.48
N ASP A 152 17.63 3.19 3.39
CA ASP A 152 17.71 4.08 4.55
C ASP A 152 16.36 4.23 5.28
N TRP A 153 15.25 4.26 4.54
CA TRP A 153 13.92 4.36 5.12
C TRP A 153 13.48 3.06 5.80
N VAL A 154 13.75 1.92 5.14
CA VAL A 154 13.46 0.60 5.72
C VAL A 154 14.35 0.33 6.94
N ALA A 155 15.64 0.65 6.87
CA ALA A 155 16.56 0.55 8.01
C ALA A 155 16.15 1.47 9.18
N ALA A 156 15.43 2.55 8.90
CA ALA A 156 14.80 3.41 9.91
C ALA A 156 13.44 2.89 10.41
N GLY A 157 12.99 1.69 10.00
CA GLY A 157 11.79 1.02 10.48
C GLY A 157 10.53 1.28 9.68
N ALA A 158 10.60 1.87 8.48
CA ALA A 158 9.47 1.91 7.56
C ALA A 158 9.32 0.59 6.81
N TYR A 159 8.09 0.24 6.43
CA TYR A 159 7.81 -0.82 5.47
C TYR A 159 7.53 -0.24 4.08
N ALA A 160 7.55 -1.09 3.06
CA ALA A 160 7.32 -0.66 1.68
C ALA A 160 6.40 -1.62 0.94
N GLN A 161 5.50 -1.04 0.15
CA GLN A 161 4.52 -1.71 -0.67
C GLN A 161 4.82 -1.45 -2.15
N ILE A 162 4.57 -2.46 -2.98
CA ILE A 162 4.53 -2.35 -4.44
C ILE A 162 3.16 -2.75 -4.98
N ASN A 163 2.80 -2.18 -6.13
CA ASN A 163 1.57 -2.56 -6.81
C ASN A 163 1.70 -3.91 -7.52
N ALA A 164 0.70 -4.77 -7.37
CA ALA A 164 0.65 -6.08 -8.03
C ALA A 164 0.80 -5.96 -9.55
N GLY A 165 0.15 -4.96 -10.14
CA GLY A 165 0.23 -4.65 -11.56
C GLY A 165 1.63 -4.29 -12.06
N ALA A 166 2.48 -3.70 -11.22
CA ALA A 166 3.84 -3.32 -11.57
C ALA A 166 4.74 -4.54 -11.85
N LEU A 167 4.47 -5.68 -11.21
CA LEU A 167 5.17 -6.93 -11.48
C LEU A 167 4.89 -7.51 -12.88
N LEU A 168 3.81 -7.08 -13.52
CA LEU A 168 3.45 -7.49 -14.88
C LEU A 168 4.16 -6.65 -15.95
N GLU A 169 4.80 -5.55 -15.56
CA GLU A 169 5.56 -4.68 -16.45
C GLU A 169 7.03 -5.12 -16.56
N PRO A 170 7.50 -5.64 -17.71
CA PRO A 170 8.82 -6.28 -17.81
C PRO A 170 10.00 -5.40 -17.39
N LYS A 171 9.90 -4.08 -17.60
CA LYS A 171 10.96 -3.12 -17.23
C LYS A 171 11.04 -2.89 -15.72
N LEU A 172 9.89 -2.76 -15.06
CA LEU A 172 9.79 -2.57 -13.61
C LEU A 172 10.05 -3.86 -12.86
N CYS A 173 9.46 -4.95 -13.31
CA CYS A 173 9.52 -6.25 -12.66
C CYS A 173 10.94 -6.68 -12.27
N LYS A 174 11.93 -6.52 -13.17
CA LYS A 174 13.33 -6.86 -12.89
C LYS A 174 13.93 -6.05 -11.73
N LYS A 175 13.59 -4.75 -11.64
CA LYS A 175 14.05 -3.89 -10.54
C LYS A 175 13.36 -4.27 -9.24
N LEU A 176 12.03 -4.49 -9.29
CA LEU A 176 11.24 -4.84 -8.11
C LEU A 176 11.66 -6.21 -7.54
N CYS A 177 11.98 -7.19 -8.39
CA CYS A 177 12.55 -8.45 -7.93
C CYS A 177 13.85 -8.25 -7.14
N LYS A 178 14.75 -7.35 -7.57
CA LYS A 178 15.95 -7.02 -6.80
C LYS A 178 15.60 -6.35 -5.47
N PHE A 179 14.67 -5.42 -5.46
CA PHE A 179 14.24 -4.75 -4.23
C PHE A 179 13.67 -5.75 -3.22
N ILE A 180 12.89 -6.73 -3.69
CA ILE A 180 12.38 -7.82 -2.85
C ILE A 180 13.53 -8.69 -2.31
N GLN A 181 14.50 -9.04 -3.16
CA GLN A 181 15.67 -9.83 -2.77
C GLN A 181 16.58 -9.09 -1.77
N TRP A 182 16.64 -7.76 -1.82
CA TRP A 182 17.35 -6.94 -0.83
C TRP A 182 16.56 -6.72 0.46
N GLY A 183 15.35 -7.27 0.58
CA GLY A 183 14.49 -7.08 1.76
C GLY A 183 13.90 -5.67 1.86
N LEU A 184 13.84 -4.92 0.75
CA LEU A 184 13.33 -3.55 0.72
C LEU A 184 11.83 -3.47 0.49
N VAL A 185 11.17 -4.55 0.08
CA VAL A 185 9.73 -4.64 -0.17
C VAL A 185 9.12 -5.68 0.75
N HIS A 186 8.04 -5.31 1.40
CA HIS A 186 7.42 -6.11 2.45
C HIS A 186 6.08 -6.69 2.03
N VAL A 187 5.26 -5.93 1.29
CA VAL A 187 3.92 -6.32 0.87
C VAL A 187 3.64 -5.95 -0.57
N ILE A 188 2.63 -6.62 -1.14
CA ILE A 188 2.04 -6.34 -2.45
C ILE A 188 0.58 -5.94 -2.22
N SER A 189 0.08 -4.94 -2.96
CA SER A 189 -1.31 -4.49 -2.93
C SER A 189 -1.77 -4.10 -4.33
N THR A 190 -3.05 -3.81 -4.55
CA THR A 190 -3.57 -3.58 -5.89
C THR A 190 -3.48 -2.14 -6.35
N ASP A 191 -3.71 -1.20 -5.44
CA ASP A 191 -3.89 0.23 -5.76
C ASP A 191 -5.00 0.40 -6.83
N THR A 192 -6.06 -0.43 -6.70
CA THR A 192 -7.15 -0.46 -7.68
C THR A 192 -8.02 0.78 -7.59
N HIS A 193 -8.40 1.33 -8.75
CA HIS A 193 -9.25 2.52 -8.85
C HIS A 193 -10.46 2.32 -9.77
N SER A 194 -10.33 1.45 -10.78
CA SER A 194 -11.39 1.28 -11.77
C SER A 194 -11.29 -0.09 -12.45
N PRO A 195 -12.41 -0.65 -12.91
CA PRO A 195 -12.42 -1.96 -13.58
C PRO A 195 -11.60 -2.03 -14.87
N ASP A 196 -11.42 -0.89 -15.55
CA ASP A 196 -10.80 -0.86 -16.89
C ASP A 196 -9.35 -0.38 -16.86
N LYS A 197 -9.09 0.79 -16.24
CA LYS A 197 -7.77 1.45 -16.32
C LYS A 197 -6.81 0.97 -15.25
N ARG A 198 -7.30 0.78 -14.03
CA ARG A 198 -6.51 0.33 -12.86
C ARG A 198 -7.28 -0.78 -12.12
N PRO A 199 -7.51 -1.95 -12.79
CA PRO A 199 -8.19 -3.07 -12.17
C PRO A 199 -7.33 -3.74 -11.11
N PRO A 200 -7.94 -4.47 -10.15
CA PRO A 200 -7.19 -5.33 -9.28
C PRO A 200 -6.47 -6.41 -10.09
N ARG A 201 -5.25 -6.72 -9.68
CA ARG A 201 -4.39 -7.73 -10.33
C ARG A 201 -3.61 -8.53 -9.29
N MET A 202 -4.19 -8.75 -8.12
CA MET A 202 -3.51 -9.40 -7.00
C MET A 202 -3.02 -10.80 -7.38
N ALA A 203 -3.92 -11.65 -7.88
CA ALA A 203 -3.57 -13.02 -8.25
C ALA A 203 -2.49 -13.07 -9.33
N GLN A 204 -2.58 -12.21 -10.34
CA GLN A 204 -1.60 -12.14 -11.43
C GLN A 204 -0.23 -11.69 -10.92
N GLY A 205 -0.18 -10.68 -10.05
CA GLY A 205 1.04 -10.17 -9.44
C GLY A 205 1.72 -11.23 -8.58
N VAL A 206 0.97 -11.93 -7.73
CA VAL A 206 1.47 -13.02 -6.89
C VAL A 206 1.98 -14.18 -7.73
N GLN A 207 1.27 -14.58 -8.77
CA GLN A 207 1.72 -15.63 -9.70
C GLN A 207 3.03 -15.25 -10.39
N GLN A 208 3.16 -14.01 -10.82
CA GLN A 208 4.40 -13.51 -11.43
C GLN A 208 5.55 -13.50 -10.43
N LEU A 209 5.30 -13.11 -9.19
CA LEU A 209 6.28 -13.13 -8.11
C LEU A 209 6.75 -14.56 -7.82
N GLU A 210 5.82 -15.52 -7.72
CA GLU A 210 6.13 -16.95 -7.54
C GLU A 210 7.01 -17.49 -8.66
N LYS A 211 6.69 -17.13 -9.91
CA LYS A 211 7.45 -17.56 -11.10
C LYS A 211 8.89 -17.02 -11.08
N LEU A 212 9.12 -15.81 -10.59
CA LEU A 212 10.43 -15.15 -10.67
C LEU A 212 11.30 -15.35 -9.44
N LEU A 213 10.72 -15.40 -8.25
CA LEU A 213 11.43 -15.46 -6.97
C LEU A 213 11.13 -16.71 -6.14
N GLY A 214 10.26 -17.58 -6.66
CA GLY A 214 9.89 -18.85 -6.01
C GLY A 214 8.74 -18.72 -5.02
N LYS A 215 8.15 -19.88 -4.71
CA LYS A 215 6.95 -20.01 -3.87
C LYS A 215 7.13 -19.46 -2.45
N GLU A 216 8.29 -19.68 -1.86
CA GLU A 216 8.58 -19.25 -0.50
C GLU A 216 8.58 -17.71 -0.37
N THR A 217 9.26 -17.02 -1.29
CA THR A 217 9.27 -15.56 -1.33
C THR A 217 7.87 -14.99 -1.57
N ALA A 218 7.12 -15.56 -2.53
CA ALA A 218 5.76 -15.11 -2.80
C ALA A 218 4.84 -15.34 -1.59
N ALA A 219 4.90 -16.51 -0.96
CA ALA A 219 4.12 -16.83 0.23
C ALA A 219 4.45 -15.90 1.41
N ARG A 220 5.72 -15.55 1.60
CA ARG A 220 6.13 -14.59 2.63
C ARG A 220 5.53 -13.19 2.40
N ILE A 221 5.64 -12.66 1.17
CA ILE A 221 5.09 -11.35 0.82
C ILE A 221 3.55 -11.31 1.00
N VAL A 222 2.86 -12.40 0.66
CA VAL A 222 1.40 -12.53 0.87
C VAL A 222 1.06 -12.60 2.36
N ARG A 223 1.78 -13.42 3.15
CA ARG A 223 1.59 -13.50 4.61
C ARG A 223 1.81 -12.15 5.29
N ASN A 224 2.84 -11.42 4.90
CA ASN A 224 3.10 -10.08 5.44
C ASN A 224 1.90 -9.14 5.29
N GLY A 225 1.15 -9.24 4.20
CA GLY A 225 -0.11 -8.50 4.04
C GLY A 225 -1.17 -8.91 5.06
N ASP A 226 -1.30 -10.21 5.32
CA ASP A 226 -2.24 -10.73 6.34
C ASP A 226 -1.78 -10.32 7.75
N GLU A 227 -0.47 -10.36 8.06
CA GLU A 227 0.12 -9.96 9.34
C GLU A 227 -0.10 -8.47 9.61
N LEU A 228 0.16 -7.59 8.63
CA LEU A 228 -0.11 -6.14 8.75
C LEU A 228 -1.58 -5.86 9.01
N PHE A 229 -2.49 -6.55 8.32
CA PHE A 229 -3.92 -6.38 8.52
C PHE A 229 -4.36 -6.74 9.94
N HIS A 230 -3.70 -7.70 10.58
CA HIS A 230 -3.99 -8.16 11.94
C HIS A 230 -3.09 -7.55 13.02
N ASP A 231 -2.34 -6.49 12.68
CA ASP A 231 -1.39 -5.81 13.58
C ASP A 231 -0.34 -6.76 14.18
N GLN A 232 0.12 -7.72 13.36
CA GLN A 232 1.14 -8.69 13.74
C GLN A 232 2.51 -8.28 13.23
N GLU A 233 3.56 -8.81 13.86
CA GLU A 233 4.94 -8.59 13.42
C GLU A 233 5.21 -9.30 12.09
N LEU A 234 5.89 -8.62 11.17
CA LEU A 234 6.18 -9.16 9.85
C LEU A 234 7.31 -10.18 9.85
N ASP A 235 7.19 -11.19 9.00
CA ASP A 235 8.30 -12.03 8.56
C ASP A 235 9.18 -11.25 7.55
N ALA A 236 9.98 -10.32 8.08
CA ALA A 236 10.85 -9.48 7.26
C ALA A 236 12.05 -10.28 6.74
N ALA A 237 12.33 -10.17 5.44
CA ALA A 237 13.58 -10.69 4.88
C ALA A 237 14.79 -9.96 5.45
N THR A 238 15.95 -10.61 5.42
CA THR A 238 17.20 -9.94 5.76
C THR A 238 17.42 -8.72 4.89
N LEU A 239 17.64 -7.58 5.52
CA LEU A 239 17.87 -6.31 4.84
C LEU A 239 19.30 -6.26 4.28
N HIS A 240 19.43 -6.11 2.98
CA HIS A 240 20.70 -5.97 2.27
C HIS A 240 20.84 -4.58 1.67
N GLN A 241 21.96 -3.92 1.98
CA GLN A 241 22.24 -2.60 1.40
C GLN A 241 22.61 -2.73 -0.08
N PRO A 242 21.86 -2.07 -1.00
CA PRO A 242 22.22 -2.03 -2.41
C PRO A 242 23.59 -1.41 -2.63
N LYS A 243 24.41 -2.03 -3.49
CA LYS A 243 25.76 -1.54 -3.83
C LYS A 243 25.88 -1.35 -5.34
N LYS A 244 26.67 -0.37 -5.76
CA LYS A 244 27.01 -0.23 -7.19
C LYS A 244 28.24 -1.05 -7.54
N PHE A 245 28.13 -1.91 -8.55
CA PHE A 245 29.25 -2.60 -9.18
C PHE A 245 29.19 -2.38 -10.68
N LEU A 246 30.28 -1.86 -11.28
CA LEU A 246 30.36 -1.50 -12.71
C LEU A 246 29.16 -0.65 -13.19
N GLY A 247 28.71 0.30 -12.38
CA GLY A 247 27.57 1.17 -12.69
C GLY A 247 26.18 0.57 -12.52
N MET A 248 26.08 -0.71 -12.18
CA MET A 248 24.82 -1.41 -11.92
C MET A 248 24.59 -1.62 -10.43
N TRP A 249 23.35 -1.53 -10.01
CA TRP A 249 22.94 -1.90 -8.65
C TRP A 249 22.93 -3.43 -8.49
N VAL A 250 23.61 -3.94 -7.48
CA VAL A 250 23.76 -5.37 -7.12
C VAL A 250 23.48 -5.56 -5.65
#